data_bd263972d4af314343818b3a32a7a9b9
#
_entry.id   bd263972d4af314343818b3a32a7a9b9
#
_cell.length_a   1.000
_cell.length_b   1.000
_cell.length_c   1.000
_cell.angle_alpha   90.00
_cell.angle_beta   90.00
_cell.angle_gamma   90.00
#
_symmetry.space_group_name_H-M   'P 1'
#
loop_
_entity.id
_entity.type
_entity.pdbx_description
1 polymer ?
#
loop_
_entity_poly.entity_id
_entity_poly.type
_entity_poly.pdbx_seq_one_letter_code
_entity_poly.pdbx_strand_id
1 'polypeptide(L)'
;MKITELFNVSGKVAIVTGGSRGIGEMIAAGFLANGVKVYITARKEAALIDKAKELSEMYEGDCIPVPCDLSTMEGMDSFVNFIQSNEQHIDFLINNAGAS
;
A
#
# COMPACT_ATOMS: atom_id res chain seq x y z
N MET A 1 -23.23 -2.06 4.98
CA MET A 1 -22.40 -1.58 6.12
C MET A 1 -20.98 -1.39 5.68
N LYS A 2 -20.38 -0.24 6.01
CA LYS A 2 -18.96 -0.04 5.77
C LYS A 2 -18.15 -0.72 6.84
N ILE A 3 -16.96 -1.17 6.50
CA ILE A 3 -16.07 -1.81 7.48
C ILE A 3 -15.72 -0.86 8.63
N THR A 4 -15.64 0.46 8.36
CA THR A 4 -15.38 1.47 9.39
C THR A 4 -16.49 1.56 10.44
N GLU A 5 -17.70 1.20 10.08
CA GLU A 5 -18.82 1.17 11.03
C GLU A 5 -18.68 0.01 11.99
N LEU A 6 -18.09 -1.09 11.55
CA LEU A 6 -17.95 -2.30 12.35
C LEU A 6 -16.64 -2.34 13.12
N PHE A 7 -15.53 -1.97 12.49
CA PHE A 7 -14.18 -2.11 13.05
C PHE A 7 -13.41 -0.81 13.22
N ASN A 8 -13.90 0.27 12.64
CA ASN A 8 -13.24 1.59 12.68
C ASN A 8 -11.74 1.54 12.34
N VAL A 9 -11.44 1.29 11.08
CA VAL A 9 -10.04 1.26 10.60
C VAL A 9 -9.54 2.60 10.08
N SER A 10 -10.38 3.64 10.11
CA SER A 10 -10.00 4.97 9.64
C SER A 10 -8.79 5.50 10.41
N GLY A 11 -7.84 6.09 9.71
CA GLY A 11 -6.61 6.63 10.30
C GLY A 11 -5.52 5.58 10.50
N LYS A 12 -5.77 4.33 10.18
CA LYS A 12 -4.78 3.27 10.25
C LYS A 12 -3.86 3.31 9.04
N VAL A 13 -2.75 2.57 9.12
CA VAL A 13 -1.74 2.52 8.06
C VAL A 13 -1.55 1.07 7.62
N ALA A 14 -1.57 0.86 6.31
CA ALA A 14 -1.39 -0.48 5.72
C ALA A 14 -0.27 -0.47 4.69
N ILE A 15 0.39 -1.61 4.56
CA ILE A 15 1.32 -1.90 3.47
C ILE A 15 0.71 -3.04 2.66
N VAL A 16 0.62 -2.87 1.34
CA VAL A 16 0.17 -3.93 0.44
C VAL A 16 1.27 -4.17 -0.58
N THR A 17 1.97 -5.30 -0.47
CA THR A 17 2.98 -5.65 -1.44
C THR A 17 2.31 -6.15 -2.71
N GLY A 18 2.83 -5.73 -3.87
CA GLY A 18 2.20 -6.07 -5.14
C GLY A 18 0.85 -5.39 -5.35
N GLY A 19 0.69 -4.17 -4.81
CA GLY A 19 -0.59 -3.45 -4.83
C GLY A 19 -0.97 -2.77 -6.14
N SER A 20 -0.13 -2.87 -7.17
CA SER A 20 -0.35 -2.15 -8.42
C SER A 20 -1.36 -2.82 -9.36
N ARG A 21 -1.73 -4.06 -9.11
CA ARG A 21 -2.68 -4.79 -9.97
C ARG A 21 -3.29 -6.00 -9.24
N GLY A 22 -4.37 -6.54 -9.83
CA GLY A 22 -4.99 -7.78 -9.37
C GLY A 22 -5.54 -7.67 -7.96
N ILE A 23 -5.35 -8.74 -7.19
CA ILE A 23 -5.87 -8.83 -5.82
C ILE A 23 -5.25 -7.75 -4.92
N GLY A 24 -3.96 -7.47 -5.10
CA GLY A 24 -3.30 -6.42 -4.32
C GLY A 24 -3.93 -5.05 -4.54
N GLU A 25 -4.27 -4.72 -5.77
CA GLU A 25 -4.97 -3.47 -6.09
C GLU A 25 -6.34 -3.42 -5.42
N MET A 26 -7.09 -4.52 -5.46
CA MET A 26 -8.41 -4.59 -4.83
C MET A 26 -8.32 -4.38 -3.32
N ILE A 27 -7.32 -4.98 -2.67
CA ILE A 27 -7.12 -4.83 -1.24
C ILE A 27 -6.76 -3.38 -0.90
N ALA A 28 -5.85 -2.78 -1.67
CA ALA A 28 -5.47 -1.38 -1.47
C ALA A 28 -6.68 -0.46 -1.62
N ALA A 29 -7.50 -0.69 -2.64
CA ALA A 29 -8.72 0.10 -2.87
C ALA A 29 -9.69 -0.02 -1.69
N GLY A 30 -9.87 -1.23 -1.16
CA GLY A 30 -10.73 -1.46 -0.01
C GLY A 30 -10.26 -0.70 1.23
N PHE A 31 -8.96 -0.71 1.49
CA PHE A 31 -8.40 0.07 2.59
C PHE A 31 -8.62 1.56 2.40
N LEU A 32 -8.30 2.08 1.20
CA LEU A 32 -8.44 3.50 0.91
C LEU A 32 -9.89 3.96 1.06
N ALA A 33 -10.83 3.15 0.57
CA ALA A 33 -12.26 3.46 0.68
C ALA A 33 -12.72 3.57 2.13
N ASN A 34 -11.97 3.02 3.07
CA ASN A 34 -12.30 3.03 4.49
C ASN A 34 -11.36 3.91 5.32
N GLY A 35 -10.66 4.83 4.68
CA GLY A 35 -9.86 5.84 5.38
C GLY A 35 -8.49 5.38 5.87
N VAL A 36 -8.00 4.28 5.34
CA VAL A 36 -6.66 3.77 5.67
C VAL A 36 -5.63 4.36 4.72
N LYS A 37 -4.50 4.80 5.26
CA LYS A 37 -3.35 5.23 4.46
C LYS A 37 -2.62 3.99 3.97
N VAL A 38 -2.35 3.89 2.67
CA VAL A 38 -1.82 2.66 2.08
C VAL A 38 -0.51 2.91 1.34
N TYR A 39 0.50 2.14 1.68
CA TYR A 39 1.75 2.04 0.92
C TYR A 39 1.64 0.83 0.00
N ILE A 40 1.89 1.04 -1.29
CA ILE A 40 1.91 -0.07 -2.26
C ILE A 40 3.30 -0.23 -2.82
N THR A 41 3.73 -1.47 -3.05
CA THR A 41 5.06 -1.77 -3.58
C THR A 41 4.97 -2.58 -4.86
N ALA A 42 5.89 -2.35 -5.76
CA ALA A 42 6.12 -3.16 -6.95
C ALA A 42 7.48 -2.79 -7.53
N ARG A 43 8.00 -3.62 -8.44
CA ARG A 43 9.29 -3.36 -9.08
C ARG A 43 9.20 -2.33 -10.20
N LYS A 44 8.08 -2.30 -10.93
CA LYS A 44 7.89 -1.41 -12.08
C LYS A 44 7.44 -0.04 -11.60
N GLU A 45 8.39 0.89 -11.53
CA GLU A 45 8.18 2.19 -10.93
C GLU A 45 7.06 3.00 -11.60
N ALA A 46 7.11 3.14 -12.94
CA ALA A 46 6.14 3.98 -13.64
C ALA A 46 4.71 3.51 -13.44
N ALA A 47 4.48 2.21 -13.60
CA ALA A 47 3.14 1.63 -13.41
C ALA A 47 2.66 1.78 -11.98
N LEU A 48 3.57 1.64 -11.01
CA LEU A 48 3.24 1.78 -9.60
C LEU A 48 2.84 3.20 -9.24
N ILE A 49 3.61 4.18 -9.72
CA ILE A 49 3.33 5.59 -9.48
C ILE A 49 1.99 5.98 -10.09
N ASP A 50 1.72 5.54 -11.32
CA ASP A 50 0.44 5.83 -11.99
C ASP A 50 -0.73 5.22 -11.21
N LYS A 51 -0.58 3.98 -10.74
CA LYS A 51 -1.63 3.32 -9.97
C LYS A 51 -1.87 4.01 -8.63
N ALA A 52 -0.82 4.40 -7.93
CA ALA A 52 -0.97 5.12 -6.67
C ALA A 52 -1.71 6.43 -6.84
N LYS A 53 -1.41 7.16 -7.91
CA LYS A 53 -2.10 8.41 -8.23
C LYS A 53 -3.57 8.16 -8.52
N GLU A 54 -3.86 7.17 -9.37
CA GLU A 54 -5.23 6.80 -9.73
C GLU A 54 -6.06 6.45 -8.48
N LEU A 55 -5.51 5.61 -7.62
CA LEU A 55 -6.21 5.18 -6.41
C LEU A 55 -6.40 6.33 -5.42
N SER A 56 -5.39 7.18 -5.26
CA SER A 56 -5.49 8.34 -4.37
C SER A 56 -6.60 9.28 -4.81
N GLU A 57 -6.71 9.54 -6.11
CA GLU A 57 -7.74 10.41 -6.66
C GLU A 57 -9.13 9.77 -6.56
N MET A 58 -9.23 8.47 -6.86
CA MET A 58 -10.51 7.77 -6.86
C MET A 58 -11.13 7.68 -5.47
N TYR A 59 -10.33 7.47 -4.45
CA TYR A 59 -10.82 7.27 -3.08
C TYR A 59 -10.54 8.46 -2.15
N GLU A 60 -9.99 9.55 -2.69
CA GLU A 60 -9.65 10.76 -1.92
C GLU A 60 -8.82 10.41 -0.68
N GLY A 61 -7.83 9.54 -0.87
CA GLY A 61 -7.00 9.05 0.22
C GLY A 61 -5.53 9.08 -0.13
N ASP A 62 -4.71 8.59 0.79
CA ASP A 62 -3.26 8.56 0.64
C ASP A 62 -2.80 7.16 0.23
N CYS A 63 -2.55 6.98 -1.05
CA CYS A 63 -1.90 5.79 -1.58
C CYS A 63 -0.49 6.19 -2.01
N ILE A 64 0.52 5.62 -1.37
CA ILE A 64 1.91 6.04 -1.54
C ILE A 64 2.70 4.93 -2.25
N PRO A 65 3.29 5.22 -3.41
CA PRO A 65 4.08 4.21 -4.12
C PRO A 65 5.48 4.09 -3.54
N VAL A 66 5.95 2.86 -3.35
CA VAL A 66 7.31 2.58 -2.93
C VAL A 66 7.91 1.59 -3.92
N PRO A 67 8.53 2.07 -5.01
CA PRO A 67 9.15 1.18 -5.99
C PRO A 67 10.35 0.48 -5.35
N CYS A 68 10.33 -0.84 -5.32
CA CYS A 68 11.43 -1.61 -4.76
C CYS A 68 11.31 -3.07 -5.17
N ASP A 69 12.43 -3.77 -5.08
CA ASP A 69 12.49 -5.20 -5.31
C ASP A 69 12.66 -5.91 -3.97
N LEU A 70 11.56 -6.43 -3.43
CA LEU A 70 11.57 -7.09 -2.12
C LEU A 70 12.22 -8.47 -2.14
N SER A 71 12.64 -8.96 -3.30
CA SER A 71 13.38 -10.21 -3.41
C SER A 71 14.86 -10.06 -3.10
N THR A 72 15.36 -8.83 -2.99
CA THR A 72 16.75 -8.54 -2.67
C THR A 72 16.89 -7.93 -1.28
N MET A 73 18.04 -8.12 -0.65
CA MET A 73 18.34 -7.48 0.64
C MET A 73 18.35 -5.96 0.54
N GLU A 74 18.94 -5.43 -0.55
CA GLU A 74 18.99 -3.99 -0.78
C GLU A 74 17.59 -3.40 -0.90
N GLY A 75 16.73 -4.05 -1.67
CA GLY A 75 15.35 -3.60 -1.84
C GLY A 75 14.56 -3.65 -0.54
N MET A 76 14.73 -4.71 0.23
CA MET A 76 14.08 -4.86 1.52
C MET A 76 14.55 -3.77 2.50
N ASP A 77 15.86 -3.55 2.59
CA ASP A 77 16.42 -2.53 3.49
C ASP A 77 15.93 -1.13 3.09
N SER A 78 15.93 -0.84 1.80
CA SER A 78 15.45 0.44 1.28
C SER A 78 13.98 0.66 1.65
N PHE A 79 13.17 -0.37 1.49
CA PHE A 79 11.75 -0.32 1.83
C PHE A 79 11.55 -0.07 3.32
N VAL A 80 12.23 -0.84 4.17
CA VAL A 80 12.10 -0.71 5.63
C VAL A 80 12.53 0.69 6.07
N ASN A 81 13.64 1.19 5.54
CA ASN A 81 14.13 2.53 5.88
C ASN A 81 13.13 3.61 5.48
N PHE A 82 12.53 3.48 4.29
CA PHE A 82 11.53 4.43 3.83
C PHE A 82 10.32 4.45 4.77
N ILE A 83 9.80 3.28 5.12
CA ILE A 83 8.65 3.17 6.02
C ILE A 83 8.98 3.74 7.39
N GLN A 84 10.13 3.38 7.96
CA GLN A 84 10.54 3.88 9.27
C GLN A 84 10.72 5.40 9.32
N SER A 85 11.09 6.00 8.18
CA SER A 85 11.23 7.46 8.09
C SER A 85 9.88 8.17 8.05
N ASN A 86 8.82 7.49 7.71
CA ASN A 86 7.51 8.10 7.49
C ASN A 86 6.45 7.69 8.50
N GLU A 87 6.61 6.53 9.15
CA GLU A 87 5.59 5.99 10.06
C GLU A 87 6.24 5.50 11.35
N GLN A 88 5.53 5.65 12.46
CA GLN A 88 5.97 5.10 13.74
C GLN A 88 5.56 3.64 13.89
N HIS A 89 4.47 3.26 13.24
CA HIS A 89 3.98 1.88 13.26
C HIS A 89 3.13 1.61 12.04
N ILE A 90 2.94 0.34 11.75
CA ILE A 90 2.09 -0.15 10.68
C ILE A 90 1.01 -1.03 11.29
N ASP A 91 -0.23 -0.82 10.90
CA ASP A 91 -1.35 -1.58 11.45
C ASP A 91 -1.64 -2.86 10.66
N PHE A 92 -1.43 -2.82 9.33
CA PHE A 92 -1.73 -3.96 8.46
C PHE A 92 -0.60 -4.19 7.48
N LEU A 93 -0.19 -5.44 7.33
CA LEU A 93 0.77 -5.84 6.31
C LEU A 93 0.16 -6.95 5.48
N ILE A 94 -0.11 -6.68 4.21
CA ILE A 94 -0.66 -7.65 3.28
C ILE A 94 0.44 -8.05 2.30
N ASN A 95 0.90 -9.26 2.40
CA ASN A 95 1.97 -9.76 1.54
C ASN A 95 1.39 -10.47 0.33
N ASN A 96 1.35 -9.77 -0.79
CA ASN A 96 0.76 -10.25 -2.05
C ASN A 96 1.78 -10.23 -3.21
N ALA A 97 3.06 -10.02 -2.92
CA ALA A 97 4.06 -9.81 -3.96
C ALA A 97 4.48 -11.06 -4.71
N GLY A 98 4.17 -12.25 -4.20
CA GLY A 98 4.72 -13.49 -4.74
C GLY A 98 4.29 -13.83 -6.16
N ALA A 99 3.26 -13.20 -6.69
CA ALA A 99 2.72 -13.50 -8.02
C ALA A 99 3.09 -12.46 -9.08
N SER A 100 3.85 -11.49 -8.71
CA SER A 100 4.17 -10.39 -9.63
C SER A 100 5.21 -10.78 -10.67
#